data_16823694382197c7c26806e8cdbf0f6f
#
_entry.id   16823694382197c7c26806e8cdbf0f6f
#
_cell.length_a   1.000
_cell.length_b   1.000
_cell.length_c   1.000
_cell.angle_alpha   90.00
_cell.angle_beta   90.00
_cell.angle_gamma   90.00
#
_symmetry.space_group_name_H-M   'P 1'
#
loop_
_entity.id
_entity.type
_entity.pdbx_description
1 polymer ?
#
loop_
_entity_poly.entity_id
_entity_poly.type
_entity_poly.pdbx_seq_one_letter_code
_entity_poly.pdbx_strand_id
1 'polypeptide(L)'
;HEDCRRQRQMCIRDRFGDSGDDVVAIRNRLFDQGYMPNSISTKFDKKLLKAVQKYQSDHGLIPDGIIGAGTILELNITAEQRLSSIIVALERERWLGDTLGQRHIWVNLADFKAKIIEDHAVVFETRTVLGVNDESMRSPEFSDKMEYMVVNPTWHIPVSIAKNEYLPELKKDPEALPFLKLFDSSGSLVDRESIDFSILGKNYFPYEMKQLPSTTNALGLVKFMFPNPYNIYLHDTPAKDLFMKEVRDFSHGCIRLHEPFDFAYALLEKQTDEPQSEFQNALKSQEETIILLSKSVPVHITYRTAFTKAGGGIEFRRDIYGRDQKIYDALVELGLELSENI
;
A
#
# COMPACT_ATOMS: atom_id res chain seq x y z
N HIS A 1 13.82 -23.04 -30.93
CA HIS A 1 14.94 -23.07 -29.95
C HIS A 1 15.10 -21.76 -29.14
N GLU A 2 14.65 -20.62 -29.64
CA GLU A 2 14.66 -19.34 -28.88
C GLU A 2 13.52 -19.24 -27.88
N ASP A 3 12.36 -19.82 -28.17
CA ASP A 3 11.22 -19.86 -27.24
C ASP A 3 11.50 -20.68 -25.96
N CYS A 4 12.26 -21.76 -26.06
CA CYS A 4 12.68 -22.56 -24.91
C CYS A 4 13.67 -21.82 -23.99
N ARG A 5 14.47 -20.88 -24.51
CA ARG A 5 15.38 -20.06 -23.69
C ARG A 5 14.62 -18.96 -22.94
N ARG A 6 13.64 -18.30 -23.59
CA ARG A 6 12.75 -17.33 -22.93
C ARG A 6 11.86 -17.97 -21.86
N GLN A 7 11.33 -19.18 -22.13
CA GLN A 7 10.56 -19.94 -21.14
C GLN A 7 11.41 -20.45 -19.96
N ARG A 8 12.70 -20.76 -20.18
CA ARG A 8 13.60 -21.12 -19.08
C ARG A 8 13.89 -19.96 -18.13
N GLN A 9 13.99 -18.71 -18.62
CA GLN A 9 14.15 -17.54 -17.76
C GLN A 9 12.93 -17.26 -16.87
N MET A 10 11.73 -17.73 -17.24
CA MET A 10 10.51 -17.59 -16.45
C MET A 10 10.27 -18.70 -15.43
N CYS A 11 11.08 -19.77 -15.42
CA CYS A 11 10.91 -20.96 -14.59
C CYS A 11 12.05 -21.23 -13.61
N ILE A 12 13.09 -20.40 -13.53
CA ILE A 12 14.18 -20.57 -12.58
C ILE A 12 13.65 -20.20 -11.18
N ARG A 13 13.45 -21.21 -10.34
CA ARG A 13 13.13 -21.10 -8.91
C ARG A 13 14.19 -21.84 -8.14
N ASP A 14 15.35 -21.24 -8.02
CA ASP A 14 16.39 -21.81 -7.16
C ASP A 14 16.00 -21.65 -5.68
N ARG A 15 16.14 -22.73 -4.93
CA ARG A 15 15.76 -22.80 -3.51
C ARG A 15 16.73 -23.68 -2.74
N PHE A 16 16.61 -23.64 -1.44
CA PHE A 16 17.42 -24.47 -0.54
C PHE A 16 17.45 -25.95 -0.98
N GLY A 17 18.65 -26.48 -1.15
CA GLY A 17 18.90 -27.85 -1.60
C GLY A 17 19.25 -27.98 -3.08
N ASP A 18 18.98 -26.96 -3.91
CA ASP A 18 19.35 -26.97 -5.33
C ASP A 18 20.86 -26.79 -5.52
N SER A 19 21.34 -27.09 -6.71
CA SER A 19 22.76 -26.92 -7.05
C SER A 19 22.92 -26.68 -8.57
N GLY A 20 23.88 -25.85 -8.94
CA GLY A 20 24.18 -25.52 -10.35
C GLY A 20 24.99 -24.25 -10.50
N ASP A 21 25.26 -23.89 -11.75
CA ASP A 21 25.99 -22.66 -12.10
C ASP A 21 25.17 -21.40 -11.75
N ASP A 22 23.85 -21.48 -11.82
CA ASP A 22 22.95 -20.40 -11.44
C ASP A 22 23.11 -20.03 -9.95
N VAL A 23 23.34 -21.03 -9.08
CA VAL A 23 23.62 -20.80 -7.65
C VAL A 23 24.93 -20.05 -7.44
N VAL A 24 25.95 -20.31 -8.28
CA VAL A 24 27.21 -19.55 -8.24
C VAL A 24 26.99 -18.11 -8.66
N ALA A 25 26.23 -17.87 -9.73
CA ALA A 25 25.90 -16.52 -10.19
C ALA A 25 25.14 -15.71 -9.13
N ILE A 26 24.15 -16.32 -8.45
CA ILE A 26 23.43 -15.71 -7.33
C ILE A 26 24.38 -15.38 -6.16
N ARG A 27 25.29 -16.30 -5.80
CA ARG A 27 26.28 -16.05 -4.75
C ARG A 27 27.17 -14.85 -5.05
N ASN A 28 27.70 -14.79 -6.29
CA ASN A 28 28.54 -13.68 -6.73
C ASN A 28 27.77 -12.35 -6.64
N ARG A 29 26.53 -12.32 -7.12
CA ARG A 29 25.71 -11.11 -7.05
C ARG A 29 25.41 -10.65 -5.62
N LEU A 30 25.11 -11.60 -4.71
CA LEU A 30 24.91 -11.28 -3.29
C LEU A 30 26.20 -10.89 -2.57
N PHE A 31 27.35 -11.43 -3.01
CA PHE A 31 28.67 -11.01 -2.53
C PHE A 31 28.96 -9.56 -2.95
N ASP A 32 28.78 -9.22 -4.24
CA ASP A 32 29.01 -7.87 -4.77
C ASP A 32 28.16 -6.83 -4.04
N GLN A 33 26.98 -7.23 -3.57
CA GLN A 33 26.07 -6.36 -2.81
C GLN A 33 26.25 -6.44 -1.28
N GLY A 34 27.25 -7.16 -0.79
CA GLY A 34 27.61 -7.22 0.63
C GLY A 34 26.72 -8.12 1.51
N TYR A 35 25.91 -8.99 0.92
CA TYR A 35 25.00 -9.89 1.67
C TYR A 35 25.68 -11.15 2.19
N MET A 36 26.80 -11.55 1.62
CA MET A 36 27.52 -12.76 2.03
C MET A 36 29.01 -12.66 1.62
N PRO A 37 29.91 -13.44 2.27
CA PRO A 37 31.29 -13.55 1.80
C PRO A 37 31.35 -14.31 0.46
N ASN A 38 32.42 -14.10 -0.30
CA ASN A 38 32.66 -14.78 -1.57
C ASN A 38 32.70 -16.31 -1.38
N SER A 39 32.10 -17.02 -2.33
CA SER A 39 32.03 -18.49 -2.30
C SER A 39 31.74 -19.06 -3.70
N ILE A 40 32.55 -20.01 -4.13
CA ILE A 40 32.41 -20.75 -5.39
C ILE A 40 31.52 -22.00 -5.25
N SER A 41 30.84 -22.19 -4.10
CA SER A 41 29.98 -23.36 -3.90
C SER A 41 28.79 -23.36 -4.85
N THR A 42 28.59 -24.46 -5.54
CA THR A 42 27.44 -24.69 -6.42
C THR A 42 26.16 -25.06 -5.66
N LYS A 43 26.22 -25.27 -4.31
CA LYS A 43 25.08 -25.70 -3.50
C LYS A 43 24.31 -24.52 -2.93
N PHE A 44 22.99 -24.56 -3.01
CA PHE A 44 22.11 -23.65 -2.27
C PHE A 44 21.99 -24.12 -0.80
N ASP A 45 22.96 -23.73 0.01
CA ASP A 45 23.07 -24.08 1.42
C ASP A 45 22.35 -23.11 2.36
N LYS A 46 22.37 -23.39 3.67
CA LYS A 46 21.74 -22.53 4.70
C LYS A 46 22.34 -21.11 4.77
N LYS A 47 23.61 -20.93 4.36
CA LYS A 47 24.23 -19.59 4.36
C LYS A 47 23.65 -18.75 3.21
N LEU A 48 23.52 -19.33 2.03
CA LEU A 48 22.89 -18.68 0.89
C LEU A 48 21.40 -18.40 1.17
N LEU A 49 20.66 -19.35 1.76
CA LEU A 49 19.26 -19.15 2.16
C LEU A 49 19.09 -17.90 3.02
N LYS A 50 19.91 -17.75 4.07
CA LYS A 50 19.85 -16.58 4.96
C LYS A 50 20.21 -15.27 4.23
N ALA A 51 21.20 -15.31 3.33
CA ALA A 51 21.58 -14.16 2.54
C ALA A 51 20.44 -13.73 1.59
N VAL A 52 19.81 -14.70 0.93
CA VAL A 52 18.64 -14.45 0.06
C VAL A 52 17.47 -13.87 0.85
N GLN A 53 17.12 -14.45 1.99
CA GLN A 53 16.02 -13.95 2.84
C GLN A 53 16.28 -12.52 3.32
N LYS A 54 17.53 -12.24 3.72
CA LYS A 54 17.92 -10.88 4.11
C LYS A 54 17.83 -9.92 2.93
N TYR A 55 18.34 -10.32 1.76
CA TYR A 55 18.25 -9.53 0.53
C TYR A 55 16.77 -9.23 0.18
N GLN A 56 15.93 -10.26 0.17
CA GLN A 56 14.50 -10.11 -0.10
C GLN A 56 13.84 -9.12 0.86
N SER A 57 14.12 -9.25 2.16
CA SER A 57 13.60 -8.33 3.19
C SER A 57 14.04 -6.88 2.94
N ASP A 58 15.34 -6.65 2.69
CA ASP A 58 15.90 -5.31 2.47
C ASP A 58 15.39 -4.68 1.17
N HIS A 59 14.83 -5.48 0.24
CA HIS A 59 14.30 -5.05 -1.05
C HIS A 59 12.76 -5.14 -1.17
N GLY A 60 12.05 -5.28 -0.04
CA GLY A 60 10.59 -5.30 -0.01
C GLY A 60 9.92 -6.52 -0.65
N LEU A 61 10.67 -7.59 -0.83
CA LEU A 61 10.19 -8.88 -1.31
C LEU A 61 9.70 -9.75 -0.14
N ILE A 62 8.93 -10.79 -0.44
CA ILE A 62 8.59 -11.81 0.54
C ILE A 62 9.86 -12.62 0.86
N PRO A 63 10.34 -12.66 2.11
CA PRO A 63 11.61 -13.32 2.47
C PRO A 63 11.45 -14.83 2.60
N ASP A 64 10.97 -15.49 1.54
CA ASP A 64 10.76 -16.94 1.48
C ASP A 64 12.04 -17.74 1.19
N GLY A 65 13.11 -17.05 0.75
CA GLY A 65 14.38 -17.67 0.38
C GLY A 65 14.35 -18.36 -0.98
N ILE A 66 13.33 -18.11 -1.80
CA ILE A 66 13.19 -18.66 -3.16
C ILE A 66 13.61 -17.59 -4.17
N ILE A 67 14.54 -17.91 -5.05
CA ILE A 67 14.93 -17.03 -6.15
C ILE A 67 13.92 -17.17 -7.29
N GLY A 68 12.79 -16.47 -7.16
CA GLY A 68 11.79 -16.36 -8.20
C GLY A 68 12.02 -15.16 -9.12
N ALA A 69 11.13 -14.97 -10.10
CA ALA A 69 11.21 -13.88 -11.06
C ALA A 69 11.34 -12.49 -10.39
N GLY A 70 10.60 -12.24 -9.31
CA GLY A 70 10.67 -10.99 -8.55
C GLY A 70 12.05 -10.75 -7.94
N THR A 71 12.66 -11.79 -7.35
CA THR A 71 14.02 -11.70 -6.77
C THR A 71 15.08 -11.48 -7.87
N ILE A 72 14.94 -12.15 -9.03
CA ILE A 72 15.86 -11.98 -10.15
C ILE A 72 15.79 -10.55 -10.71
N LEU A 73 14.58 -10.02 -10.91
CA LEU A 73 14.41 -8.64 -11.37
C LEU A 73 15.11 -7.66 -10.41
N GLU A 74 14.96 -7.85 -9.12
CA GLU A 74 15.55 -6.99 -8.10
C GLU A 74 17.08 -7.12 -8.04
N LEU A 75 17.62 -8.35 -8.15
CA LEU A 75 19.06 -8.60 -8.21
C LEU A 75 19.72 -7.95 -9.45
N ASN A 76 18.99 -7.74 -10.53
CA ASN A 76 19.50 -7.15 -11.77
C ASN A 76 19.47 -5.63 -11.80
N ILE A 77 18.89 -4.96 -10.79
CA ILE A 77 18.94 -3.50 -10.69
C ILE A 77 20.38 -3.06 -10.48
N THR A 78 20.85 -2.13 -11.33
CA THR A 78 22.25 -1.67 -11.32
C THR A 78 22.55 -0.72 -10.14
N ALA A 79 23.84 -0.47 -9.89
CA ALA A 79 24.24 0.49 -8.86
C ALA A 79 23.79 1.92 -9.22
N GLU A 80 23.82 2.29 -10.51
CA GLU A 80 23.36 3.60 -11.00
C GLU A 80 21.87 3.78 -10.75
N GLN A 81 21.05 2.74 -11.01
CA GLN A 81 19.61 2.78 -10.72
C GLN A 81 19.34 2.90 -9.21
N ARG A 82 20.13 2.25 -8.36
CA ARG A 82 20.04 2.40 -6.91
C ARG A 82 20.44 3.81 -6.47
N LEU A 83 21.49 4.36 -7.05
CA LEU A 83 21.92 5.73 -6.79
C LEU A 83 20.83 6.73 -7.17
N SER A 84 20.19 6.56 -8.32
CA SER A 84 19.04 7.39 -8.73
C SER A 84 17.92 7.35 -7.69
N SER A 85 17.57 6.16 -7.17
CA SER A 85 16.55 6.02 -6.11
C SER A 85 16.96 6.73 -4.81
N ILE A 86 18.24 6.70 -4.45
CA ILE A 86 18.76 7.41 -3.26
C ILE A 86 18.66 8.94 -3.46
N ILE A 87 19.05 9.45 -4.62
CA ILE A 87 18.98 10.88 -4.94
C ILE A 87 17.53 11.37 -4.87
N VAL A 88 16.60 10.63 -5.48
CA VAL A 88 15.18 10.96 -5.42
C VAL A 88 14.63 10.90 -4.00
N ALA A 89 15.09 9.93 -3.19
CA ALA A 89 14.70 9.85 -1.79
C ALA A 89 15.17 11.07 -0.99
N LEU A 90 16.41 11.53 -1.21
CA LEU A 90 16.94 12.75 -0.59
C LEU A 90 16.17 14.01 -1.01
N GLU A 91 15.77 14.11 -2.28
CA GLU A 91 14.93 15.22 -2.73
C GLU A 91 13.55 15.21 -2.06
N ARG A 92 12.93 14.03 -1.92
CA ARG A 92 11.65 13.89 -1.20
C ARG A 92 11.76 14.23 0.29
N GLU A 93 12.93 14.00 0.93
CA GLU A 93 13.15 14.45 2.31
C GLU A 93 13.00 15.97 2.42
N ARG A 94 13.51 16.72 1.44
CA ARG A 94 13.42 18.17 1.43
C ARG A 94 11.98 18.68 1.34
N TRP A 95 11.08 17.91 0.69
CA TRP A 95 9.68 18.31 0.53
C TRP A 95 8.84 18.14 1.80
N LEU A 96 9.20 17.21 2.68
CA LEU A 96 8.45 16.91 3.89
C LEU A 96 8.64 17.94 5.00
N GLY A 97 9.72 18.71 4.97
CA GLY A 97 10.10 19.66 6.01
C GLY A 97 10.57 18.97 7.32
N ASP A 98 10.96 19.80 8.28
CA ASP A 98 11.68 19.35 9.49
C ASP A 98 10.79 18.81 10.60
N THR A 99 9.46 18.97 10.51
CA THR A 99 8.54 18.66 11.63
C THR A 99 7.44 17.69 11.23
N LEU A 100 7.69 16.40 11.43
CA LEU A 100 6.67 15.35 11.18
C LEU A 100 5.68 15.21 12.37
N GLY A 101 5.98 15.82 13.51
CA GLY A 101 5.25 15.64 14.76
C GLY A 101 5.86 14.54 15.63
N GLN A 102 5.85 14.75 16.94
CA GLN A 102 6.39 13.81 17.92
C GLN A 102 5.73 12.44 17.83
N ARG A 103 4.41 12.41 17.63
CA ARG A 103 3.62 11.24 17.30
C ARG A 103 2.91 11.47 15.97
N HIS A 104 3.11 10.60 15.01
CA HIS A 104 2.52 10.72 13.67
C HIS A 104 2.28 9.36 13.02
N ILE A 105 1.40 9.35 12.04
CA ILE A 105 1.15 8.21 11.16
C ILE A 105 1.99 8.40 9.90
N TRP A 106 2.78 7.39 9.59
CA TRP A 106 3.62 7.34 8.41
C TRP A 106 3.16 6.22 7.48
N VAL A 107 2.75 6.57 6.28
CA VAL A 107 2.41 5.59 5.24
C VAL A 107 3.45 5.71 4.13
N ASN A 108 4.23 4.66 3.90
CA ASN A 108 5.09 4.58 2.72
C ASN A 108 4.42 3.71 1.65
N LEU A 109 3.94 4.35 0.60
CA LEU A 109 3.23 3.69 -0.50
C LEU A 109 4.11 2.65 -1.20
N ALA A 110 5.40 2.94 -1.43
CA ALA A 110 6.33 2.00 -2.06
C ALA A 110 6.65 0.78 -1.19
N ASP A 111 6.54 0.91 0.16
CA ASP A 111 6.77 -0.19 1.13
C ASP A 111 5.49 -0.96 1.46
N PHE A 112 4.31 -0.47 1.03
CA PHE A 112 3.02 -1.03 1.39
C PHE A 112 2.84 -1.20 2.90
N LYS A 113 3.26 -0.21 3.68
CA LYS A 113 3.17 -0.22 5.14
C LYS A 113 2.65 1.10 5.68
N ALA A 114 1.87 1.00 6.75
CA ALA A 114 1.50 2.10 7.61
C ALA A 114 2.11 1.88 8.99
N LYS A 115 2.65 2.94 9.58
CA LYS A 115 3.29 2.93 10.91
C LYS A 115 2.71 4.04 11.78
N ILE A 116 2.66 3.82 13.07
CA ILE A 116 2.58 4.89 14.06
C ILE A 116 3.98 5.05 14.64
N ILE A 117 4.50 6.26 14.56
CA ILE A 117 5.83 6.61 15.05
C ILE A 117 5.66 7.58 16.21
N GLU A 118 6.32 7.33 17.33
CA GLU A 118 6.34 8.17 18.52
C GLU A 118 7.79 8.32 19.00
N ASP A 119 8.25 9.54 19.20
CA ASP A 119 9.63 9.84 19.63
C ASP A 119 10.70 9.10 18.78
N HIS A 120 10.52 9.12 17.46
CA HIS A 120 11.38 8.45 16.48
C HIS A 120 11.37 6.91 16.54
N ALA A 121 10.53 6.29 17.37
CA ALA A 121 10.37 4.84 17.47
C ALA A 121 9.07 4.39 16.79
N VAL A 122 9.12 3.28 16.06
CA VAL A 122 7.92 2.65 15.51
C VAL A 122 7.19 1.93 16.67
N VAL A 123 6.02 2.42 17.05
CA VAL A 123 5.19 1.82 18.10
C VAL A 123 4.13 0.86 17.54
N PHE A 124 3.77 1.03 16.26
CA PHE A 124 2.88 0.12 15.54
C PHE A 124 3.24 0.08 14.04
N GLU A 125 3.13 -1.08 13.42
CA GLU A 125 3.32 -1.25 11.96
C GLU A 125 2.29 -2.25 11.43
N THR A 126 1.69 -1.95 10.27
CA THR A 126 0.79 -2.87 9.57
C THR A 126 0.97 -2.79 8.06
N ARG A 127 0.62 -3.87 7.35
CA ARG A 127 0.63 -3.91 5.88
C ARG A 127 -0.55 -3.13 5.33
N THR A 128 -0.35 -2.58 4.12
CA THR A 128 -1.41 -1.83 3.40
C THR A 128 -1.67 -2.38 2.00
N VAL A 129 -2.88 -2.12 1.51
CA VAL A 129 -3.26 -2.23 0.10
C VAL A 129 -3.60 -0.82 -0.38
N LEU A 130 -3.06 -0.45 -1.54
CA LEU A 130 -3.08 0.91 -2.09
C LEU A 130 -3.87 0.99 -3.39
N GLY A 131 -4.00 2.19 -3.94
CA GLY A 131 -4.58 2.44 -5.25
C GLY A 131 -3.84 1.71 -6.36
N VAL A 132 -4.59 1.20 -7.33
CA VAL A 132 -4.03 0.54 -8.51
C VAL A 132 -3.17 1.52 -9.31
N ASN A 133 -2.17 1.02 -10.03
CA ASN A 133 -1.29 1.84 -10.84
C ASN A 133 -2.00 2.36 -12.12
N ASP A 134 -3.05 3.14 -11.91
CA ASP A 134 -3.77 3.94 -12.89
C ASP A 134 -3.79 5.39 -12.41
N GLU A 135 -3.60 6.35 -13.32
CA GLU A 135 -3.43 7.77 -12.96
C GLU A 135 -4.60 8.32 -12.12
N SER A 136 -5.81 7.84 -12.37
CA SER A 136 -7.02 8.26 -11.66
C SER A 136 -7.24 7.56 -10.32
N MET A 137 -6.50 6.46 -10.05
CA MET A 137 -6.70 5.60 -8.88
C MET A 137 -5.46 5.46 -7.98
N ARG A 138 -4.30 5.99 -8.38
CA ARG A 138 -3.09 5.99 -7.56
C ARG A 138 -3.32 6.72 -6.24
N SER A 139 -2.85 6.15 -5.15
CA SER A 139 -2.81 6.86 -3.87
C SER A 139 -1.87 8.08 -3.97
N PRO A 140 -2.31 9.30 -3.63
CA PRO A 140 -1.47 10.52 -3.69
C PRO A 140 -0.50 10.60 -2.51
N GLU A 141 0.55 11.43 -2.67
CA GLU A 141 1.46 11.84 -1.60
C GLU A 141 1.00 13.17 -1.03
N PHE A 142 0.76 13.25 0.26
CA PHE A 142 0.42 14.49 0.98
C PHE A 142 0.51 14.29 2.50
N SER A 143 0.42 15.38 3.23
CA SER A 143 0.33 15.38 4.69
C SER A 143 -0.97 16.03 5.14
N ASP A 144 -1.56 15.50 6.20
CA ASP A 144 -2.78 16.01 6.82
C ASP A 144 -2.83 15.62 8.31
N LYS A 145 -3.99 15.76 8.96
CA LYS A 145 -4.21 15.39 10.36
C LYS A 145 -5.39 14.45 10.48
N MET A 146 -5.16 13.29 11.08
CA MET A 146 -6.25 12.38 11.45
C MET A 146 -7.01 12.94 12.63
N GLU A 147 -8.33 13.10 12.45
CA GLU A 147 -9.20 13.78 13.39
C GLU A 147 -10.17 12.83 14.09
N TYR A 148 -10.61 11.78 13.41
CA TYR A 148 -11.58 10.82 13.95
C TYR A 148 -11.51 9.48 13.23
N MET A 149 -12.15 8.49 13.84
CA MET A 149 -12.47 7.23 13.19
C MET A 149 -13.98 6.99 13.16
N VAL A 150 -14.45 6.22 12.19
CA VAL A 150 -15.85 5.81 12.08
C VAL A 150 -15.88 4.29 12.18
N VAL A 151 -16.49 3.78 13.22
CA VAL A 151 -16.72 2.36 13.46
C VAL A 151 -18.06 1.96 12.86
N ASN A 152 -18.16 0.75 12.29
CA ASN A 152 -19.30 0.29 11.49
C ASN A 152 -19.68 1.29 10.39
N PRO A 153 -18.76 1.66 9.48
CA PRO A 153 -19.01 2.74 8.53
C PRO A 153 -20.05 2.38 7.48
N THR A 154 -20.86 3.35 7.12
CA THR A 154 -21.56 3.36 5.84
C THR A 154 -20.57 3.75 4.74
N TRP A 155 -20.50 2.98 3.66
CA TRP A 155 -19.73 3.37 2.49
C TRP A 155 -20.61 4.18 1.54
N HIS A 156 -20.36 5.47 1.48
CA HIS A 156 -20.89 6.34 0.44
C HIS A 156 -20.06 6.12 -0.83
N ILE A 157 -20.66 5.49 -1.83
CA ILE A 157 -19.94 5.07 -3.02
C ILE A 157 -19.62 6.28 -3.88
N PRO A 158 -18.33 6.54 -4.19
CA PRO A 158 -17.97 7.64 -5.06
C PRO A 158 -18.71 7.58 -6.40
N VAL A 159 -19.12 8.75 -6.90
CA VAL A 159 -19.88 8.86 -8.16
C VAL A 159 -19.15 8.23 -9.34
N SER A 160 -17.82 8.26 -9.35
CA SER A 160 -16.99 7.60 -10.36
C SER A 160 -17.17 6.08 -10.36
N ILE A 161 -17.14 5.45 -9.19
CA ILE A 161 -17.37 3.99 -9.03
C ILE A 161 -18.82 3.66 -9.38
N ALA A 162 -19.77 4.42 -8.83
CA ALA A 162 -21.20 4.21 -9.10
C ALA A 162 -21.51 4.22 -10.61
N LYS A 163 -20.96 5.19 -11.35
CA LYS A 163 -21.23 5.36 -12.79
C LYS A 163 -20.41 4.43 -13.70
N ASN A 164 -19.16 4.16 -13.35
CA ASN A 164 -18.25 3.45 -14.23
C ASN A 164 -18.23 1.94 -13.99
N GLU A 165 -18.57 1.49 -12.76
CA GLU A 165 -18.48 0.09 -12.39
C GLU A 165 -19.88 -0.49 -12.11
N TYR A 166 -20.65 0.11 -11.18
CA TYR A 166 -21.88 -0.49 -10.70
C TYR A 166 -23.08 -0.24 -11.61
N LEU A 167 -23.22 0.95 -12.18
CA LEU A 167 -24.33 1.22 -13.12
C LEU A 167 -24.33 0.30 -14.35
N PRO A 168 -23.16 -0.02 -14.99
CA PRO A 168 -23.14 -1.00 -16.07
C PRO A 168 -23.63 -2.41 -15.68
N GLU A 169 -23.39 -2.84 -14.43
CA GLU A 169 -23.89 -4.11 -13.92
C GLU A 169 -25.40 -4.07 -13.67
N LEU A 170 -25.89 -3.00 -13.02
CA LEU A 170 -27.31 -2.79 -12.76
C LEU A 170 -28.14 -2.63 -14.05
N LYS A 171 -27.55 -2.14 -15.14
CA LYS A 171 -28.20 -2.11 -16.46
C LYS A 171 -28.38 -3.49 -17.06
N LYS A 172 -27.49 -4.43 -16.79
CA LYS A 172 -27.58 -5.81 -17.28
C LYS A 172 -28.55 -6.62 -16.43
N ASP A 173 -28.46 -6.44 -15.13
CA ASP A 173 -29.28 -7.11 -14.13
C ASP A 173 -29.63 -6.13 -13.01
N PRO A 174 -30.87 -5.61 -12.93
CA PRO A 174 -31.31 -4.71 -11.88
C PRO A 174 -31.17 -5.30 -10.46
N GLU A 175 -31.13 -6.63 -10.32
CA GLU A 175 -30.94 -7.31 -9.03
C GLU A 175 -29.48 -7.54 -8.69
N ALA A 176 -28.55 -7.23 -9.58
CA ALA A 176 -27.12 -7.30 -9.28
C ALA A 176 -26.76 -6.40 -8.09
N LEU A 177 -25.69 -6.77 -7.37
CA LEU A 177 -25.16 -6.00 -6.24
C LEU A 177 -26.19 -5.74 -5.12
N PRO A 178 -26.79 -6.79 -4.52
CA PRO A 178 -27.91 -6.65 -3.55
C PRO A 178 -27.51 -5.90 -2.26
N PHE A 179 -26.21 -5.74 -2.00
CA PHE A 179 -25.69 -4.97 -0.88
C PHE A 179 -25.81 -3.46 -1.06
N LEU A 180 -26.04 -2.98 -2.30
CA LEU A 180 -26.21 -1.57 -2.60
C LEU A 180 -27.61 -1.09 -2.24
N LYS A 181 -27.70 0.06 -1.58
CA LYS A 181 -28.91 0.83 -1.37
C LYS A 181 -28.84 2.13 -2.16
N LEU A 182 -29.95 2.50 -2.79
CA LEU A 182 -30.07 3.74 -3.56
C LEU A 182 -30.89 4.74 -2.79
N PHE A 183 -30.41 5.99 -2.77
CA PHE A 183 -31.07 7.10 -2.09
C PHE A 183 -31.28 8.23 -3.08
N ASP A 184 -32.40 8.90 -3.00
CA ASP A 184 -32.68 10.09 -3.78
C ASP A 184 -32.00 11.36 -3.19
N SER A 185 -32.19 12.49 -3.84
CA SER A 185 -31.63 13.79 -3.38
C SER A 185 -32.19 14.28 -2.04
N SER A 186 -33.33 13.71 -1.57
CA SER A 186 -33.89 13.99 -0.24
C SER A 186 -33.28 13.10 0.85
N GLY A 187 -32.46 12.11 0.47
CA GLY A 187 -31.92 11.11 1.38
C GLY A 187 -32.91 9.96 1.66
N SER A 188 -33.99 9.85 0.92
CA SER A 188 -34.95 8.75 1.06
C SER A 188 -34.50 7.52 0.30
N LEU A 189 -34.68 6.34 0.92
CA LEU A 189 -34.40 5.07 0.27
C LEU A 189 -35.33 4.87 -0.94
N VAL A 190 -34.76 4.58 -2.08
CA VAL A 190 -35.50 4.33 -3.32
C VAL A 190 -35.67 2.83 -3.54
N ASP A 191 -36.89 2.43 -3.86
CA ASP A 191 -37.15 1.07 -4.26
C ASP A 191 -36.52 0.79 -5.62
N ARG A 192 -35.62 -0.18 -5.66
CA ARG A 192 -34.85 -0.54 -6.84
C ARG A 192 -35.72 -1.01 -8.00
N GLU A 193 -36.83 -1.72 -7.71
CA GLU A 193 -37.79 -2.18 -8.73
C GLU A 193 -38.49 -1.02 -9.44
N SER A 194 -38.54 0.17 -8.83
CA SER A 194 -39.14 1.37 -9.43
C SER A 194 -38.20 2.09 -10.39
N ILE A 195 -36.93 1.65 -10.52
CA ILE A 195 -35.91 2.35 -11.30
C ILE A 195 -35.72 1.71 -12.67
N ASP A 196 -35.91 2.48 -13.73
CA ASP A 196 -35.44 2.10 -15.06
C ASP A 196 -33.93 2.45 -15.22
N PHE A 197 -33.08 1.46 -14.95
CA PHE A 197 -31.64 1.65 -15.09
C PHE A 197 -31.20 1.91 -16.54
N SER A 198 -31.98 1.57 -17.55
CA SER A 198 -31.62 1.75 -18.97
C SER A 198 -31.46 3.23 -19.36
N ILE A 199 -32.26 4.11 -18.77
CA ILE A 199 -32.23 5.56 -19.03
C ILE A 199 -31.12 6.28 -18.27
N LEU A 200 -30.55 5.67 -17.23
CA LEU A 200 -29.47 6.26 -16.45
C LEU A 200 -28.14 6.22 -17.23
N GLY A 201 -27.27 7.18 -17.02
CA GLY A 201 -26.00 7.28 -17.72
C GLY A 201 -24.99 8.14 -17.00
N LYS A 202 -23.78 8.27 -17.61
CA LYS A 202 -22.70 9.08 -17.03
C LYS A 202 -23.12 10.53 -16.78
N ASN A 203 -24.00 11.09 -17.62
CA ASN A 203 -24.49 12.46 -17.53
C ASN A 203 -25.76 12.61 -16.67
N TYR A 204 -26.47 11.52 -16.42
CA TYR A 204 -27.68 11.53 -15.62
C TYR A 204 -27.71 10.33 -14.68
N PHE A 205 -27.35 10.59 -13.43
CA PHE A 205 -27.39 9.62 -12.34
C PHE A 205 -27.82 10.34 -11.06
N PRO A 206 -29.14 10.38 -10.74
CA PRO A 206 -29.69 11.21 -9.68
C PRO A 206 -29.68 10.55 -8.29
N TYR A 207 -29.05 9.39 -8.15
CA TYR A 207 -29.06 8.63 -6.92
C TYR A 207 -27.70 8.62 -6.24
N GLU A 208 -27.70 8.60 -4.89
CA GLU A 208 -26.57 8.19 -4.11
C GLU A 208 -26.59 6.68 -3.91
N MET A 209 -25.48 6.02 -4.13
CA MET A 209 -25.30 4.62 -3.78
C MET A 209 -24.61 4.49 -2.44
N LYS A 210 -25.15 3.65 -1.55
CA LYS A 210 -24.54 3.39 -0.22
C LYS A 210 -24.53 1.89 0.05
N GLN A 211 -23.47 1.44 0.72
CA GLN A 211 -23.42 0.14 1.38
C GLN A 211 -23.50 0.39 2.89
N LEU A 212 -24.53 -0.17 3.52
CA LEU A 212 -24.75 -0.01 4.95
C LEU A 212 -23.73 -0.80 5.78
N PRO A 213 -23.59 -0.52 7.09
CA PRO A 213 -22.71 -1.26 7.98
C PRO A 213 -22.97 -2.77 7.90
N SER A 214 -21.90 -3.53 7.72
CA SER A 214 -21.94 -5.01 7.71
C SER A 214 -20.52 -5.56 7.72
N THR A 215 -20.37 -6.84 8.04
CA THR A 215 -19.08 -7.55 7.96
C THR A 215 -18.56 -7.71 6.54
N THR A 216 -19.41 -7.51 5.53
CA THR A 216 -19.05 -7.55 4.09
C THR A 216 -18.93 -6.18 3.47
N ASN A 217 -19.04 -5.09 4.26
CA ASN A 217 -18.85 -3.73 3.76
C ASN A 217 -17.43 -3.57 3.18
N ALA A 218 -17.32 -2.94 2.02
CA ALA A 218 -16.03 -2.76 1.35
C ALA A 218 -15.02 -1.96 2.19
N LEU A 219 -15.49 -1.10 3.11
CA LEU A 219 -14.66 -0.36 4.07
C LEU A 219 -14.36 -1.16 5.34
N GLY A 220 -14.82 -2.43 5.42
CA GLY A 220 -14.74 -3.23 6.63
C GLY A 220 -15.51 -2.62 7.79
N LEU A 221 -14.97 -2.74 8.99
CA LEU A 221 -15.64 -2.35 10.24
C LEU A 221 -15.12 -1.02 10.83
N VAL A 222 -14.12 -0.40 10.22
CA VAL A 222 -13.59 0.90 10.67
C VAL A 222 -12.92 1.65 9.52
N LYS A 223 -13.10 2.98 9.49
CA LYS A 223 -12.33 3.92 8.66
C LYS A 223 -11.77 5.05 9.52
N PHE A 224 -10.60 5.56 9.13
CA PHE A 224 -9.83 6.58 9.85
C PHE A 224 -9.75 7.83 8.97
N MET A 225 -10.26 8.93 9.49
CA MET A 225 -10.56 10.12 8.71
C MET A 225 -9.57 11.26 8.99
N PHE A 226 -8.99 11.75 7.91
CA PHE A 226 -8.19 12.97 7.81
C PHE A 226 -8.75 13.75 6.60
N PRO A 227 -9.72 14.67 6.82
CA PRO A 227 -10.43 15.36 5.73
C PRO A 227 -9.47 16.08 4.81
N ASN A 228 -9.48 15.72 3.52
CA ASN A 228 -8.55 16.22 2.51
C ASN A 228 -9.23 16.33 1.14
N PRO A 229 -8.68 17.13 0.20
CA PRO A 229 -9.29 17.35 -1.12
C PRO A 229 -9.29 16.11 -2.03
N TYR A 230 -8.51 15.09 -1.70
CA TYR A 230 -8.41 13.84 -2.48
C TYR A 230 -9.43 12.78 -2.06
N ASN A 231 -10.18 12.99 -0.97
CA ASN A 231 -11.09 12.01 -0.36
C ASN A 231 -10.39 10.67 -0.02
N ILE A 232 -9.12 10.73 0.39
CA ILE A 232 -8.33 9.57 0.82
C ILE A 232 -8.50 9.38 2.33
N TYR A 233 -8.63 8.12 2.74
CA TYR A 233 -8.68 7.71 4.14
C TYR A 233 -8.06 6.32 4.29
N LEU A 234 -7.72 5.96 5.53
CA LEU A 234 -7.32 4.60 5.87
C LEU A 234 -8.56 3.82 6.31
N HIS A 235 -8.64 2.52 5.99
CA HIS A 235 -9.81 1.73 6.37
C HIS A 235 -9.52 0.23 6.45
N ASP A 236 -10.43 -0.49 7.06
CA ASP A 236 -10.51 -1.94 7.06
C ASP A 236 -10.99 -2.47 5.70
N THR A 237 -11.00 -3.79 5.52
CA THR A 237 -11.53 -4.46 4.34
C THR A 237 -11.80 -5.93 4.63
N PRO A 238 -12.86 -6.54 4.08
CA PRO A 238 -13.06 -7.99 4.12
C PRO A 238 -12.07 -8.76 3.21
N ALA A 239 -11.46 -8.11 2.22
CA ALA A 239 -10.53 -8.75 1.27
C ALA A 239 -9.12 -8.91 1.87
N LYS A 240 -9.01 -9.74 2.90
CA LYS A 240 -7.76 -9.93 3.66
C LYS A 240 -6.68 -10.72 2.91
N ASP A 241 -7.05 -11.50 1.92
CA ASP A 241 -6.14 -12.25 1.05
C ASP A 241 -5.21 -11.36 0.23
N LEU A 242 -5.63 -10.14 -0.10
CA LEU A 242 -4.82 -9.17 -0.85
C LEU A 242 -3.54 -8.77 -0.10
N PHE A 243 -3.54 -8.81 1.24
CA PHE A 243 -2.35 -8.49 2.04
C PHE A 243 -1.23 -9.53 1.93
N MET A 244 -1.52 -10.70 1.37
CA MET A 244 -0.53 -11.76 1.14
C MET A 244 0.22 -11.59 -0.20
N LYS A 245 -0.22 -10.66 -1.04
CA LYS A 245 0.46 -10.34 -2.30
C LYS A 245 1.74 -9.53 -2.06
N GLU A 246 2.73 -9.69 -2.95
CA GLU A 246 3.97 -8.91 -2.91
C GLU A 246 3.71 -7.45 -3.35
N VAL A 247 3.04 -7.25 -4.47
CA VAL A 247 2.54 -5.94 -4.92
C VAL A 247 1.07 -5.85 -4.52
N ARG A 248 0.69 -4.76 -3.86
CA ARG A 248 -0.62 -4.60 -3.22
C ARG A 248 -1.34 -3.33 -3.69
N ASP A 249 -1.39 -3.11 -4.99
CA ASP A 249 -2.04 -1.99 -5.66
C ASP A 249 -3.41 -2.44 -6.23
N PHE A 250 -4.44 -2.50 -5.38
CA PHE A 250 -5.76 -3.04 -5.71
C PHE A 250 -6.94 -2.15 -5.33
N SER A 251 -6.71 -0.95 -4.77
CA SER A 251 -7.80 -0.04 -4.38
C SER A 251 -8.01 1.08 -5.40
N HIS A 252 -9.01 1.91 -5.17
CA HIS A 252 -9.30 3.13 -5.94
C HIS A 252 -8.64 4.38 -5.34
N GLY A 253 -7.53 4.23 -4.61
CA GLY A 253 -6.75 5.31 -4.02
C GLY A 253 -6.73 5.31 -2.49
N CYS A 254 -7.81 4.92 -1.82
CA CYS A 254 -7.83 4.75 -0.37
C CYS A 254 -6.90 3.62 0.09
N ILE A 255 -6.48 3.66 1.35
CA ILE A 255 -5.46 2.79 1.90
C ILE A 255 -6.11 1.79 2.85
N ARG A 256 -6.08 0.50 2.49
CA ARG A 256 -6.60 -0.58 3.33
C ARG A 256 -5.54 -1.03 4.33
N LEU A 257 -5.95 -1.27 5.57
CA LEU A 257 -5.08 -1.76 6.64
C LEU A 257 -5.32 -3.24 6.91
N HIS A 258 -4.24 -4.00 7.13
CA HIS A 258 -4.31 -5.43 7.46
C HIS A 258 -4.83 -5.63 8.89
N GLU A 259 -4.31 -4.87 9.85
CA GLU A 259 -4.63 -4.92 11.28
C GLU A 259 -5.29 -3.60 11.74
N PRO A 260 -6.52 -3.31 11.27
CA PRO A 260 -7.16 -2.02 11.50
C PRO A 260 -7.60 -1.82 12.96
N PHE A 261 -7.90 -2.90 13.69
CA PHE A 261 -8.32 -2.80 15.09
C PHE A 261 -7.13 -2.48 16.00
N ASP A 262 -5.99 -3.16 15.78
CA ASP A 262 -4.77 -2.86 16.52
C ASP A 262 -4.27 -1.45 16.22
N PHE A 263 -4.44 -0.98 14.97
CA PHE A 263 -4.20 0.41 14.59
C PHE A 263 -5.12 1.37 15.36
N ALA A 264 -6.42 1.05 15.48
CA ALA A 264 -7.36 1.85 16.26
C ALA A 264 -6.98 1.91 17.75
N TYR A 265 -6.61 0.75 18.35
CA TYR A 265 -6.16 0.71 19.75
C TYR A 265 -4.90 1.54 19.96
N ALA A 266 -3.90 1.40 19.06
CA ALA A 266 -2.69 2.18 19.13
C ALA A 266 -2.96 3.69 19.00
N LEU A 267 -3.91 4.11 18.14
CA LEU A 267 -4.31 5.52 18.05
C LEU A 267 -4.96 6.01 19.34
N LEU A 268 -5.90 5.25 19.90
CA LEU A 268 -6.68 5.60 21.08
C LEU A 268 -5.88 5.55 22.39
N GLU A 269 -4.78 4.80 22.44
CA GLU A 269 -3.91 4.65 23.62
C GLU A 269 -3.49 5.98 24.27
N LYS A 270 -3.35 7.03 23.47
CA LYS A 270 -2.99 8.39 23.93
C LYS A 270 -4.17 9.37 23.91
N GLN A 271 -5.38 8.86 23.72
CA GLN A 271 -6.60 9.67 23.58
C GLN A 271 -7.59 9.42 24.72
N THR A 272 -7.60 8.20 25.27
CA THR A 272 -8.54 7.75 26.30
C THR A 272 -7.86 6.75 27.24
N ASP A 273 -8.40 6.60 28.46
CA ASP A 273 -7.91 5.64 29.45
C ASP A 273 -8.31 4.19 29.13
N GLU A 274 -9.35 4.00 28.32
CA GLU A 274 -9.90 2.67 27.96
C GLU A 274 -10.02 2.46 26.43
N PRO A 275 -8.91 2.49 25.68
CA PRO A 275 -8.92 2.49 24.22
C PRO A 275 -9.64 1.29 23.61
N GLN A 276 -9.42 0.09 24.17
CA GLN A 276 -10.06 -1.13 23.67
C GLN A 276 -11.56 -1.17 23.98
N SER A 277 -11.95 -0.79 25.21
CA SER A 277 -13.36 -0.77 25.62
C SER A 277 -14.17 0.21 24.79
N GLU A 278 -13.65 1.41 24.56
CA GLU A 278 -14.31 2.43 23.75
C GLU A 278 -14.56 1.94 22.32
N PHE A 279 -13.53 1.43 21.65
CA PHE A 279 -13.66 0.89 20.30
C PHE A 279 -14.59 -0.31 20.24
N GLN A 280 -14.47 -1.27 21.17
CA GLN A 280 -15.28 -2.48 21.19
C GLN A 280 -16.75 -2.20 21.49
N ASN A 281 -17.06 -1.20 22.30
CA ASN A 281 -18.45 -0.79 22.56
C ASN A 281 -19.08 -0.18 21.31
N ALA A 282 -18.35 0.68 20.58
CA ALA A 282 -18.78 1.19 19.29
C ALA A 282 -18.97 0.07 18.27
N LEU A 283 -18.07 -0.92 18.23
CA LEU A 283 -18.17 -2.05 17.30
C LEU A 283 -19.40 -2.92 17.58
N LYS A 284 -19.69 -3.20 18.85
CA LYS A 284 -20.84 -4.02 19.29
C LYS A 284 -22.19 -3.36 19.03
N SER A 285 -22.26 -2.05 18.90
CA SER A 285 -23.51 -1.35 18.57
C SER A 285 -24.04 -1.73 17.20
N GLN A 286 -23.20 -2.16 16.28
CA GLN A 286 -23.48 -2.40 14.86
C GLN A 286 -24.03 -1.17 14.12
N GLU A 287 -24.02 -0.02 14.78
CA GLU A 287 -24.42 1.27 14.21
C GLU A 287 -23.18 2.10 13.86
N GLU A 288 -23.29 2.94 12.84
CA GLU A 288 -22.24 3.86 12.48
C GLU A 288 -21.94 4.79 13.65
N THR A 289 -20.73 4.71 14.20
CA THR A 289 -20.31 5.44 15.39
C THR A 289 -19.04 6.21 15.11
N ILE A 290 -19.05 7.51 15.40
CA ILE A 290 -17.87 8.38 15.27
C ILE A 290 -17.14 8.44 16.61
N ILE A 291 -15.84 8.16 16.61
CA ILE A 291 -14.93 8.36 17.75
C ILE A 291 -13.98 9.49 17.38
N LEU A 292 -14.14 10.63 18.02
CA LEU A 292 -13.26 11.79 17.83
C LEU A 292 -11.94 11.59 18.54
N LEU A 293 -10.83 11.97 17.90
CA LEU A 293 -9.54 12.05 18.58
C LEU A 293 -9.47 13.36 19.37
N SER A 294 -9.21 13.30 20.67
CA SER A 294 -9.06 14.48 21.51
C SER A 294 -7.91 15.39 21.05
N LYS A 295 -6.90 14.78 20.45
CA LYS A 295 -5.78 15.46 19.78
C LYS A 295 -5.59 14.81 18.41
N SER A 296 -5.73 15.60 17.34
CA SER A 296 -5.46 15.13 15.98
C SER A 296 -4.03 14.64 15.81
N VAL A 297 -3.84 13.60 15.01
CA VAL A 297 -2.53 12.96 14.78
C VAL A 297 -2.09 13.27 13.35
N PRO A 298 -0.88 13.85 13.15
CA PRO A 298 -0.35 14.06 11.80
C PRO A 298 -0.30 12.76 11.00
N VAL A 299 -0.67 12.83 9.71
CA VAL A 299 -0.59 11.73 8.75
C VAL A 299 0.28 12.17 7.60
N HIS A 300 1.29 11.39 7.27
CA HIS A 300 2.18 11.61 6.14
C HIS A 300 2.09 10.43 5.20
N ILE A 301 1.46 10.62 4.05
CA ILE A 301 1.44 9.65 2.96
C ILE A 301 2.60 9.98 2.03
N THR A 302 3.57 9.09 1.98
CA THR A 302 4.86 9.28 1.31
C THR A 302 5.11 8.18 0.29
N TYR A 303 6.06 8.42 -0.61
CA TYR A 303 6.48 7.45 -1.59
C TYR A 303 8.01 7.35 -1.58
N ARG A 304 8.56 6.41 -0.82
CA ARG A 304 10.00 6.26 -0.66
C ARG A 304 10.46 4.91 -1.12
N THR A 305 11.24 4.91 -2.17
CA THR A 305 11.83 3.72 -2.78
C THR A 305 13.22 3.41 -2.25
N ALA A 306 13.87 4.37 -1.59
CA ALA A 306 15.08 4.16 -0.81
C ALA A 306 14.95 4.86 0.54
N PHE A 307 15.33 4.21 1.64
CA PHE A 307 15.32 4.78 2.99
C PHE A 307 16.25 4.01 3.92
N THR A 308 16.71 4.70 4.96
CA THR A 308 17.57 4.10 5.99
C THR A 308 16.74 3.26 6.96
N LYS A 309 17.34 2.22 7.51
CA LYS A 309 16.74 1.42 8.59
C LYS A 309 17.45 1.68 9.93
N ALA A 310 16.74 1.43 11.02
CA ALA A 310 17.33 1.44 12.35
C ALA A 310 18.51 0.46 12.40
N GLY A 311 19.66 0.93 12.88
CA GLY A 311 20.89 0.14 12.93
C GLY A 311 21.80 0.21 11.68
N GLY A 312 21.43 1.02 10.70
CA GLY A 312 22.22 1.31 9.50
C GLY A 312 21.89 0.44 8.31
N GLY A 313 22.31 0.89 7.13
CA GLY A 313 22.00 0.32 5.84
C GLY A 313 20.81 1.00 5.16
N ILE A 314 20.64 0.70 3.88
CA ILE A 314 19.58 1.25 3.04
C ILE A 314 18.65 0.10 2.63
N GLU A 315 17.37 0.34 2.72
CA GLU A 315 16.34 -0.52 2.15
C GLU A 315 15.84 0.09 0.84
N PHE A 316 15.53 -0.78 -0.11
CA PHE A 316 15.00 -0.38 -1.41
C PHE A 316 13.61 -0.95 -1.64
N ARG A 317 12.80 -0.22 -2.40
CA ARG A 317 11.47 -0.64 -2.84
C ARG A 317 11.31 -0.36 -4.32
N ARG A 318 10.45 -1.11 -4.97
CA ARG A 318 10.12 -0.88 -6.38
C ARG A 318 9.36 0.43 -6.56
N ASP A 319 9.67 1.12 -7.64
CA ASP A 319 8.92 2.30 -8.08
C ASP A 319 7.63 1.86 -8.79
N ILE A 320 6.65 1.39 -7.98
CA ILE A 320 5.39 0.79 -8.47
C ILE A 320 4.53 1.76 -9.30
N TYR A 321 4.67 3.06 -9.08
CA TYR A 321 3.92 4.10 -9.79
C TYR A 321 4.75 4.84 -10.84
N GLY A 322 6.03 4.55 -10.98
CA GLY A 322 6.93 5.24 -11.91
C GLY A 322 7.16 6.70 -11.54
N ARG A 323 7.14 7.04 -10.24
CA ARG A 323 7.30 8.43 -9.78
C ARG A 323 8.75 8.86 -9.67
N ASP A 324 9.65 7.95 -9.35
CA ASP A 324 11.07 8.25 -9.17
C ASP A 324 11.72 8.67 -10.46
N GLN A 325 11.41 7.98 -11.57
CA GLN A 325 11.96 8.31 -12.86
C GLN A 325 11.64 9.76 -13.26
N LYS A 326 10.39 10.19 -13.06
CA LYS A 326 9.97 11.57 -13.36
C LYS A 326 10.73 12.62 -12.56
N ILE A 327 10.99 12.35 -11.26
CA ILE A 327 11.73 13.27 -10.40
C ILE A 327 13.21 13.28 -10.81
N TYR A 328 13.78 12.11 -11.07
CA TYR A 328 15.18 12.00 -11.49
C TYR A 328 15.41 12.73 -12.81
N ASP A 329 14.54 12.54 -13.81
CA ASP A 329 14.62 13.22 -15.11
C ASP A 329 14.56 14.75 -14.93
N ALA A 330 13.66 15.25 -14.08
CA ALA A 330 13.57 16.67 -13.77
C ALA A 330 14.84 17.21 -13.08
N LEU A 331 15.46 16.44 -12.19
CA LEU A 331 16.73 16.83 -11.56
C LEU A 331 17.87 16.89 -12.58
N VAL A 332 17.93 15.95 -13.54
CA VAL A 332 18.89 15.97 -14.64
C VAL A 332 18.69 17.19 -15.54
N GLU A 333 17.45 17.51 -15.89
CA GLU A 333 17.14 18.74 -16.65
C GLU A 333 17.58 20.02 -15.94
N LEU A 334 17.56 20.01 -14.60
CA LEU A 334 18.03 21.11 -13.75
C LEU A 334 19.55 21.12 -13.55
N GLY A 335 20.30 20.20 -14.16
CA GLY A 335 21.76 20.16 -14.11
C GLY A 335 22.35 19.19 -13.09
N LEU A 336 21.58 18.17 -12.65
CA LEU A 336 22.18 17.08 -11.89
C LEU A 336 23.13 16.30 -12.79
N GLU A 337 24.42 16.34 -12.47
CA GLU A 337 25.44 15.53 -13.11
C GLU A 337 26.00 14.53 -12.07
N LEU A 338 26.01 13.25 -12.41
CA LEU A 338 26.75 12.25 -11.64
C LEU A 338 28.20 12.28 -12.12
N SER A 339 29.15 12.44 -11.18
CA SER A 339 30.56 12.36 -11.54
C SER A 339 30.90 10.95 -12.06
N GLU A 340 31.61 10.87 -13.18
CA GLU A 340 32.02 9.59 -13.79
C GLU A 340 32.99 8.74 -12.91
N ASN A 341 33.29 9.21 -11.70
CA ASN A 341 34.28 8.64 -10.77
C ASN A 341 33.67 7.98 -9.52
N ILE A 342 32.52 7.33 -9.65
CA ILE A 342 31.94 6.53 -8.57
C ILE A 342 32.07 5.04 -8.88
#